data_32468fa2524eff1c32326b31146f3a9c
#
_entry.id   32468fa2524eff1c32326b31146f3a9c
#
_cell.length_a   1.000
_cell.length_b   1.000
_cell.length_c   1.000
_cell.angle_alpha   90.00
_cell.angle_beta   90.00
_cell.angle_gamma   90.00
#
_symmetry.space_group_name_H-M   'P 1'
#
loop_
_entity.id
_entity.type
_entity.pdbx_description
1 polymer ?
#
loop_
_entity_poly.entity_id
_entity_poly.type
_entity_poly.pdbx_seq_one_letter_code
_entity_poly.pdbx_strand_id
1 'polypeptide(L)'
;MTCADAATNAPGQAARRKYDSADPAEEAALPERKGERTRRRILTAARRKFAEVGYERATIRAIATEADVDKSSVIQYFGSKQDLFREAVHWQIPHDELTTSDPGHTVENRLRGMLDTWAADPDGPMAVLLRTSMTSDEAAELLRQHVTVQVTDHIAATIDAPDARLRAALFSAIMMGLAAQRYLLHMPDLAEADVDDIVRIATPLLRGLVAPEA
;
A
#
# COMPACT_ATOMS: atom_id res chain seq x y z
N MET A 1 74.62 17.21 -23.66
CA MET A 1 74.69 17.83 -22.34
C MET A 1 73.32 17.62 -21.70
N THR A 2 73.14 16.57 -20.94
CA THR A 2 73.13 16.48 -19.48
C THR A 2 72.00 17.33 -18.87
N CYS A 3 71.06 16.74 -18.23
CA CYS A 3 70.85 16.12 -16.93
C CYS A 3 69.35 15.97 -16.75
N ALA A 4 68.89 14.95 -16.32
CA ALA A 4 68.81 14.22 -15.04
C ALA A 4 67.43 14.39 -14.39
N ASP A 5 66.79 13.26 -14.21
CA ASP A 5 66.05 12.75 -13.07
C ASP A 5 65.34 13.69 -12.09
N ALA A 6 64.08 13.43 -11.89
CA ALA A 6 63.55 13.26 -10.52
C ALA A 6 62.22 12.50 -10.57
N ALA A 7 62.26 11.29 -10.12
CA ALA A 7 61.10 10.50 -9.70
C ALA A 7 60.44 11.14 -8.48
N THR A 8 59.10 11.36 -8.51
CA THR A 8 58.37 11.62 -7.28
C THR A 8 57.26 10.57 -7.16
N ASN A 9 57.51 9.70 -6.25
CA ASN A 9 56.68 8.61 -5.74
C ASN A 9 55.43 9.22 -5.05
N ALA A 10 54.25 8.91 -5.54
CA ALA A 10 53.00 9.27 -4.88
C ALA A 10 52.41 8.03 -4.17
N PRO A 11 52.34 7.96 -2.84
CA PRO A 11 51.62 6.95 -2.10
C PRO A 11 50.13 7.30 -2.04
N GLY A 12 49.23 6.56 -2.69
CA GLY A 12 47.81 6.88 -2.62
C GLY A 12 46.84 5.91 -3.32
N GLN A 13 47.31 4.75 -3.76
CA GLN A 13 46.38 3.82 -4.45
C GLN A 13 45.95 2.58 -3.64
N ALA A 14 46.36 2.44 -2.39
CA ALA A 14 46.03 1.26 -1.56
C ALA A 14 44.80 1.45 -0.65
N ALA A 15 44.17 2.64 -0.60
CA ALA A 15 43.05 2.93 0.32
C ALA A 15 41.67 2.98 -0.35
N ARG A 16 41.54 2.76 -1.65
CA ARG A 16 40.23 2.84 -2.39
C ARG A 16 39.61 1.51 -2.78
N ARG A 17 40.11 0.37 -2.26
CA ARG A 17 39.57 -0.98 -2.59
C ARG A 17 38.79 -1.66 -1.45
N LYS A 18 38.17 -0.93 -0.54
CA LYS A 18 37.43 -1.53 0.58
C LYS A 18 35.96 -1.10 0.69
N TYR A 19 35.42 -0.41 -0.33
CA TYR A 19 34.02 0.07 -0.29
C TYR A 19 33.21 -0.25 -1.55
N ASP A 20 33.67 -1.14 -2.40
CA ASP A 20 32.99 -1.43 -3.66
C ASP A 20 32.84 -2.95 -3.83
N SER A 21 31.93 -3.54 -3.06
CA SER A 21 31.22 -4.81 -3.38
C SER A 21 30.35 -5.22 -2.19
N ALA A 22 29.35 -4.41 -1.83
CA ALA A 22 28.17 -4.94 -1.17
C ALA A 22 27.24 -5.44 -2.29
N ASP A 23 27.14 -6.76 -2.41
CA ASP A 23 26.22 -7.44 -3.32
C ASP A 23 24.79 -7.09 -2.87
N PRO A 24 23.92 -6.48 -3.72
CA PRO A 24 22.55 -6.19 -3.34
C PRO A 24 21.72 -7.42 -2.96
N ALA A 25 22.20 -8.63 -3.27
CA ALA A 25 21.61 -9.88 -2.84
C ALA A 25 21.93 -10.23 -1.36
N GLU A 26 22.96 -9.64 -0.76
CA GLU A 26 23.36 -9.89 0.63
C GLU A 26 22.60 -8.99 1.62
N GLU A 27 22.02 -7.86 1.17
CA GLU A 27 21.20 -6.96 2.00
C GLU A 27 19.77 -7.52 2.27
N ALA A 28 19.31 -8.48 1.47
CA ALA A 28 18.02 -9.15 1.62
C ALA A 28 17.99 -10.27 2.68
N ALA A 29 19.10 -10.58 3.35
CA ALA A 29 19.23 -11.71 4.25
C ALA A 29 19.57 -11.39 5.71
N LEU A 30 19.44 -10.13 6.15
CA LEU A 30 19.60 -9.84 7.58
C LEU A 30 18.40 -10.38 8.35
N PRO A 31 18.60 -11.21 9.40
CA PRO A 31 17.49 -11.73 10.19
C PRO A 31 16.71 -10.56 10.80
N GLU A 32 15.40 -10.52 10.51
CA GLU A 32 14.48 -9.53 11.05
C GLU A 32 14.67 -9.37 12.56
N ARG A 33 14.86 -8.14 13.02
CA ARG A 33 15.10 -7.85 14.43
C ARG A 33 13.91 -8.35 15.26
N LYS A 34 14.17 -8.90 16.45
CA LYS A 34 13.13 -9.44 17.36
C LYS A 34 11.98 -8.44 17.58
N GLY A 35 12.29 -7.15 17.71
CA GLY A 35 11.32 -6.08 17.88
C GLY A 35 10.40 -5.91 16.67
N GLU A 36 10.93 -5.96 15.45
CA GLU A 36 10.18 -5.84 14.19
C GLU A 36 9.23 -7.01 14.00
N ARG A 37 9.68 -8.23 14.31
CA ARG A 37 8.84 -9.43 14.31
C ARG A 37 7.67 -9.31 15.28
N THR A 38 7.92 -8.82 16.50
CA THR A 38 6.87 -8.61 17.49
C THR A 38 5.88 -7.55 17.02
N ARG A 39 6.36 -6.43 16.47
CA ARG A 39 5.53 -5.36 15.93
C ARG A 39 4.63 -5.85 14.80
N ARG A 40 5.16 -6.62 13.86
CA ARG A 40 4.39 -7.23 12.77
C ARG A 40 3.33 -8.20 13.27
N ARG A 41 3.65 -9.05 14.26
CA ARG A 41 2.67 -9.96 14.89
C ARG A 41 1.51 -9.19 15.51
N ILE A 42 1.78 -8.09 16.21
CA ILE A 42 0.74 -7.23 16.80
C ILE A 42 -0.13 -6.61 15.70
N LEU A 43 0.44 -6.09 14.63
CA LEU A 43 -0.32 -5.52 13.51
C LEU A 43 -1.20 -6.56 12.82
N THR A 44 -0.71 -7.77 12.60
CA THR A 44 -1.49 -8.86 12.00
C THR A 44 -2.66 -9.24 12.90
N ALA A 45 -2.43 -9.42 14.22
CA ALA A 45 -3.49 -9.70 15.18
C ALA A 45 -4.50 -8.55 15.28
N ALA A 46 -4.04 -7.30 15.23
CA ALA A 46 -4.90 -6.13 15.25
C ALA A 46 -5.83 -6.08 14.02
N ARG A 47 -5.31 -6.30 12.80
CA ARG A 47 -6.11 -6.36 11.57
C ARG A 47 -7.21 -7.39 11.68
N ARG A 48 -6.87 -8.62 12.11
CA ARG A 48 -7.86 -9.70 12.30
C ARG A 48 -8.93 -9.31 13.32
N LYS A 49 -8.55 -8.77 14.46
CA LYS A 49 -9.53 -8.35 15.48
C LYS A 49 -10.42 -7.21 15.00
N PHE A 50 -9.87 -6.22 14.32
CA PHE A 50 -10.68 -5.14 13.73
C PHE A 50 -11.61 -5.65 12.63
N ALA A 51 -11.19 -6.63 11.83
CA ALA A 51 -12.04 -7.27 10.82
C ALA A 51 -13.19 -8.07 11.45
N GLU A 52 -12.90 -8.85 12.52
CA GLU A 52 -13.87 -9.74 13.16
C GLU A 52 -14.96 -8.99 13.94
N VAL A 53 -14.56 -8.02 14.75
CA VAL A 53 -15.48 -7.39 15.72
C VAL A 53 -15.69 -5.89 15.52
N GLY A 54 -15.02 -5.30 14.54
CA GLY A 54 -15.00 -3.85 14.30
C GLY A 54 -14.15 -3.07 15.29
N TYR A 55 -13.92 -1.78 14.99
CA TYR A 55 -13.06 -0.93 15.81
C TYR A 55 -13.55 -0.82 17.26
N GLU A 56 -14.84 -0.55 17.48
CA GLU A 56 -15.37 -0.27 18.81
C GLU A 56 -15.20 -1.45 19.79
N ARG A 57 -15.50 -2.66 19.35
CA ARG A 57 -15.46 -3.87 20.20
C ARG A 57 -14.09 -4.50 20.33
N ALA A 58 -13.15 -4.19 19.44
CA ALA A 58 -11.78 -4.67 19.55
C ALA A 58 -11.10 -4.04 20.78
N THR A 59 -10.38 -4.86 21.55
CA THR A 59 -9.65 -4.39 22.75
C THR A 59 -8.17 -4.69 22.63
N ILE A 60 -7.32 -3.82 23.18
CA ILE A 60 -5.86 -4.04 23.25
C ILE A 60 -5.54 -5.38 23.93
N ARG A 61 -6.34 -5.80 24.93
CA ARG A 61 -6.12 -7.09 25.62
C ARG A 61 -6.37 -8.27 24.67
N ALA A 62 -7.44 -8.25 23.89
CA ALA A 62 -7.75 -9.30 22.93
C ALA A 62 -6.68 -9.39 21.83
N ILE A 63 -6.22 -8.23 21.34
CA ILE A 63 -5.14 -8.16 20.35
C ILE A 63 -3.83 -8.69 20.91
N ALA A 64 -3.46 -8.33 22.14
CA ALA A 64 -2.26 -8.82 22.82
C ALA A 64 -2.29 -10.35 22.98
N THR A 65 -3.44 -10.89 23.41
CA THR A 65 -3.63 -12.35 23.53
C THR A 65 -3.44 -13.05 22.20
N GLU A 66 -4.03 -12.53 21.11
CA GLU A 66 -3.91 -13.12 19.78
C GLU A 66 -2.49 -12.98 19.21
N ALA A 67 -1.80 -11.89 19.50
CA ALA A 67 -0.42 -11.68 19.11
C ALA A 67 0.59 -12.46 19.99
N ASP A 68 0.13 -13.16 21.04
CA ASP A 68 0.96 -13.85 22.04
C ASP A 68 2.04 -12.90 22.61
N VAL A 69 1.57 -11.76 23.15
CA VAL A 69 2.37 -10.74 23.82
C VAL A 69 1.63 -10.17 25.03
N ASP A 70 2.35 -9.50 25.94
CA ASP A 70 1.73 -8.75 27.01
C ASP A 70 1.03 -7.48 26.49
N LYS A 71 -0.08 -7.09 27.16
CA LYS A 71 -0.77 -5.82 26.88
C LYS A 71 0.17 -4.62 26.91
N SER A 72 1.13 -4.61 27.84
CA SER A 72 2.14 -3.56 27.98
C SER A 72 3.00 -3.44 26.72
N SER A 73 3.34 -4.55 26.06
CA SER A 73 4.08 -4.55 24.81
C SER A 73 3.30 -3.85 23.70
N VAL A 74 1.99 -4.11 23.57
CA VAL A 74 1.16 -3.43 22.57
C VAL A 74 1.18 -1.91 22.77
N ILE A 75 1.02 -1.47 24.02
CA ILE A 75 1.06 -0.04 24.38
C ILE A 75 2.45 0.55 24.13
N GLN A 76 3.51 -0.20 24.44
CA GLN A 76 4.89 0.25 24.18
C GLN A 76 5.19 0.47 22.68
N TYR A 77 4.68 -0.41 21.82
CA TYR A 77 4.92 -0.31 20.38
C TYR A 77 4.03 0.72 19.67
N PHE A 78 2.80 0.91 20.12
CA PHE A 78 1.79 1.67 19.37
C PHE A 78 1.15 2.82 20.18
N GLY A 79 1.36 2.90 21.49
CA GLY A 79 0.80 3.95 22.34
C GLY A 79 -0.68 3.71 22.68
N SER A 80 -1.56 3.85 21.69
CA SER A 80 -3.01 3.76 21.88
C SER A 80 -3.67 2.74 20.94
N LYS A 81 -4.94 2.40 21.19
CA LYS A 81 -5.77 1.62 20.26
C LYS A 81 -5.96 2.36 18.94
N GLN A 82 -6.09 3.67 19.00
CA GLN A 82 -6.27 4.53 17.84
C GLN A 82 -5.02 4.52 16.95
N ASP A 83 -3.84 4.68 17.53
CA ASP A 83 -2.59 4.66 16.78
C ASP A 83 -2.30 3.26 16.20
N LEU A 84 -2.59 2.21 16.98
CA LEU A 84 -2.52 0.84 16.49
C LEU A 84 -3.48 0.61 15.30
N PHE A 85 -4.71 1.13 15.36
CA PHE A 85 -5.67 1.01 14.27
C PHE A 85 -5.17 1.74 13.03
N ARG A 86 -4.77 3.02 13.15
CA ARG A 86 -4.24 3.81 12.04
C ARG A 86 -3.10 3.08 11.33
N GLU A 87 -2.22 2.48 12.11
CA GLU A 87 -1.09 1.76 11.54
C GLU A 87 -1.48 0.40 10.96
N ALA A 88 -2.41 -0.32 11.60
CA ALA A 88 -2.91 -1.59 11.09
C ALA A 88 -3.62 -1.45 9.74
N VAL A 89 -4.31 -0.32 9.50
CA VAL A 89 -5.03 -0.05 8.26
C VAL A 89 -4.26 0.85 7.28
N HIS A 90 -3.00 1.14 7.58
CA HIS A 90 -2.14 1.90 6.66
C HIS A 90 -1.72 1.03 5.47
N TRP A 91 -1.85 1.56 4.25
CA TRP A 91 -1.31 0.96 3.03
C TRP A 91 -0.75 2.06 2.12
N GLN A 92 0.10 1.69 1.19
CA GLN A 92 0.62 2.57 0.16
C GLN A 92 0.35 1.97 -1.22
N ILE A 93 0.03 2.82 -2.17
CA ILE A 93 -0.13 2.43 -3.57
C ILE A 93 1.20 2.72 -4.27
N PRO A 94 1.82 1.75 -4.94
CA PRO A 94 3.08 1.95 -5.65
C PRO A 94 2.81 2.67 -6.99
N HIS A 95 2.47 3.95 -6.92
CA HIS A 95 2.03 4.74 -8.07
C HIS A 95 3.03 4.73 -9.23
N ASP A 96 4.32 4.84 -8.92
CA ASP A 96 5.39 4.89 -9.93
C ASP A 96 5.49 3.57 -10.71
N GLU A 97 5.31 2.42 -10.02
CA GLU A 97 5.33 1.10 -10.65
C GLU A 97 4.11 0.83 -11.53
N LEU A 98 2.97 1.44 -11.20
CA LEU A 98 1.70 1.26 -11.92
C LEU A 98 1.53 2.24 -13.08
N THR A 99 2.34 3.30 -13.14
CA THR A 99 2.21 4.37 -14.15
C THR A 99 3.07 4.07 -15.37
N THR A 100 2.48 4.18 -16.55
CA THR A 100 3.15 4.04 -17.84
C THR A 100 2.92 5.30 -18.68
N SER A 101 3.62 5.41 -19.82
CA SER A 101 3.38 6.48 -20.79
C SER A 101 2.02 6.38 -21.51
N ASP A 102 1.39 5.21 -21.50
CA ASP A 102 0.05 4.99 -22.05
C ASP A 102 -1.00 5.02 -20.93
N PRO A 103 -1.97 5.95 -20.97
CA PRO A 103 -3.04 6.00 -19.97
C PRO A 103 -3.88 4.73 -19.89
N GLY A 104 -4.09 4.02 -21.00
CA GLY A 104 -4.83 2.76 -21.03
C GLY A 104 -4.12 1.67 -20.23
N HIS A 105 -2.83 1.48 -20.47
CA HIS A 105 -2.02 0.53 -19.71
C HIS A 105 -1.88 0.93 -18.24
N THR A 106 -1.79 2.23 -17.93
CA THR A 106 -1.77 2.71 -16.55
C THR A 106 -3.07 2.33 -15.82
N VAL A 107 -4.23 2.52 -16.44
CA VAL A 107 -5.54 2.14 -15.88
C VAL A 107 -5.63 0.64 -15.68
N GLU A 108 -5.21 -0.15 -16.67
CA GLU A 108 -5.20 -1.61 -16.58
C GLU A 108 -4.32 -2.09 -15.43
N ASN A 109 -3.10 -1.59 -15.31
CA ASN A 109 -2.17 -1.93 -14.22
C ASN A 109 -2.77 -1.61 -12.85
N ARG A 110 -3.41 -0.43 -12.70
CA ARG A 110 -4.07 -0.03 -11.44
C ARG A 110 -5.23 -0.93 -11.08
N LEU A 111 -6.07 -1.27 -12.08
CA LEU A 111 -7.22 -2.15 -11.87
C LEU A 111 -6.76 -3.56 -11.50
N ARG A 112 -5.83 -4.14 -12.25
CA ARG A 112 -5.28 -5.46 -12.00
C ARG A 112 -4.57 -5.52 -10.65
N GLY A 113 -3.67 -4.58 -10.37
CA GLY A 113 -2.95 -4.52 -9.10
C GLY A 113 -3.88 -4.39 -7.88
N MET A 114 -4.98 -3.64 -8.01
CA MET A 114 -6.02 -3.59 -6.97
C MET A 114 -6.69 -4.95 -6.78
N LEU A 115 -7.14 -5.60 -7.86
CA LEU A 115 -7.82 -6.90 -7.80
C LEU A 115 -6.91 -7.98 -7.19
N ASP A 116 -5.63 -8.02 -7.61
CA ASP A 116 -4.64 -8.96 -7.08
C ASP A 116 -4.36 -8.72 -5.59
N THR A 117 -4.23 -7.46 -5.17
CA THR A 117 -4.01 -7.11 -3.76
C THR A 117 -5.16 -7.57 -2.88
N TRP A 118 -6.41 -7.37 -3.32
CA TRP A 118 -7.58 -7.79 -2.57
C TRP A 118 -7.77 -9.32 -2.57
N ALA A 119 -7.39 -9.99 -3.65
CA ALA A 119 -7.42 -11.45 -3.72
C ALA A 119 -6.38 -12.09 -2.78
N ALA A 120 -5.19 -11.49 -2.69
CA ALA A 120 -4.11 -12.00 -1.86
C ALA A 120 -4.35 -11.81 -0.35
N ASP A 121 -5.03 -10.72 0.05
CA ASP A 121 -5.30 -10.40 1.46
C ASP A 121 -6.73 -9.85 1.65
N PRO A 122 -7.75 -10.72 1.75
CA PRO A 122 -9.15 -10.32 1.93
C PRO A 122 -9.42 -9.56 3.24
N ASP A 123 -8.55 -9.70 4.23
CA ASP A 123 -8.58 -8.97 5.50
C ASP A 123 -7.45 -7.93 5.59
N GLY A 124 -6.95 -7.51 4.44
CA GLY A 124 -5.93 -6.49 4.31
C GLY A 124 -6.36 -5.12 4.81
N PRO A 125 -5.42 -4.19 4.91
CA PRO A 125 -5.65 -2.87 5.50
C PRO A 125 -6.85 -2.13 4.92
N MET A 126 -7.01 -2.12 3.58
CA MET A 126 -8.12 -1.46 2.90
C MET A 126 -9.46 -2.11 3.21
N ALA A 127 -9.52 -3.45 3.21
CA ALA A 127 -10.74 -4.19 3.48
C ALA A 127 -11.23 -3.93 4.92
N VAL A 128 -10.30 -3.98 5.90
CA VAL A 128 -10.60 -3.68 7.29
C VAL A 128 -11.07 -2.24 7.45
N LEU A 129 -10.39 -1.27 6.84
CA LEU A 129 -10.76 0.14 6.93
C LEU A 129 -12.14 0.40 6.31
N LEU A 130 -12.40 -0.17 5.12
CA LEU A 130 -13.69 -0.01 4.45
C LEU A 130 -14.85 -0.61 5.26
N ARG A 131 -14.70 -1.84 5.79
CA ARG A 131 -15.72 -2.45 6.66
C ARG A 131 -15.96 -1.61 7.92
N THR A 132 -14.89 -1.15 8.56
CA THR A 132 -14.97 -0.41 9.81
C THR A 132 -15.55 0.99 9.62
N SER A 133 -15.32 1.62 8.47
CA SER A 133 -15.84 2.96 8.15
C SER A 133 -17.38 3.04 8.08
N MET A 134 -18.05 1.90 7.92
CA MET A 134 -19.50 1.84 7.93
C MET A 134 -20.11 1.92 9.34
N THR A 135 -19.30 1.77 10.39
CA THR A 135 -19.75 1.70 11.79
C THR A 135 -18.95 2.59 12.74
N SER A 136 -17.95 3.31 12.27
CA SER A 136 -17.08 4.17 13.08
C SER A 136 -16.74 5.45 12.30
N ASP A 137 -17.08 6.59 12.87
CA ASP A 137 -16.79 7.91 12.29
C ASP A 137 -15.29 8.16 12.15
N GLU A 138 -14.50 7.66 13.11
CA GLU A 138 -13.04 7.75 13.04
C GLU A 138 -12.47 6.96 11.85
N ALA A 139 -12.94 5.74 11.64
CA ALA A 139 -12.52 4.94 10.49
C ALA A 139 -13.01 5.55 9.17
N ALA A 140 -14.19 6.14 9.14
CA ALA A 140 -14.71 6.86 7.98
C ALA A 140 -13.85 8.06 7.63
N GLU A 141 -13.38 8.82 8.64
CA GLU A 141 -12.48 9.95 8.42
C GLU A 141 -11.11 9.50 7.91
N LEU A 142 -10.55 8.44 8.48
CA LEU A 142 -9.30 7.84 7.98
C LEU A 142 -9.43 7.37 6.54
N LEU A 143 -10.55 6.73 6.19
CA LEU A 143 -10.80 6.30 4.81
C LEU A 143 -10.87 7.50 3.85
N ARG A 144 -11.62 8.56 4.23
CA ARG A 144 -11.71 9.79 3.43
C ARG A 144 -10.34 10.41 3.17
N GLN A 145 -9.55 10.58 4.23
CA GLN A 145 -8.19 11.14 4.13
C GLN A 145 -7.30 10.28 3.26
N HIS A 146 -7.30 8.98 3.47
CA HIS A 146 -6.42 8.06 2.75
C HIS A 146 -6.78 8.00 1.26
N VAL A 147 -8.06 7.85 0.92
CA VAL A 147 -8.53 7.83 -0.47
C VAL A 147 -8.28 9.18 -1.15
N THR A 148 -8.49 10.30 -0.44
CA THR A 148 -8.21 11.62 -1.00
C THR A 148 -6.73 11.76 -1.38
N VAL A 149 -5.83 11.49 -0.44
CA VAL A 149 -4.38 11.69 -0.65
C VAL A 149 -3.79 10.65 -1.58
N GLN A 150 -4.06 9.36 -1.33
CA GLN A 150 -3.41 8.27 -2.05
C GLN A 150 -4.02 7.99 -3.43
N VAL A 151 -5.26 8.39 -3.67
CA VAL A 151 -5.94 8.09 -4.94
C VAL A 151 -6.36 9.37 -5.65
N THR A 152 -7.26 10.15 -5.05
CA THR A 152 -7.91 11.25 -5.76
C THR A 152 -6.92 12.34 -6.15
N ASP A 153 -6.08 12.83 -5.23
CA ASP A 153 -5.11 13.90 -5.51
C ASP A 153 -4.06 13.44 -6.53
N HIS A 154 -3.59 12.20 -6.38
CA HIS A 154 -2.59 11.64 -7.27
C HIS A 154 -3.11 11.44 -8.71
N ILE A 155 -4.31 10.89 -8.86
CA ILE A 155 -4.93 10.71 -10.18
C ILE A 155 -5.33 12.05 -10.79
N ALA A 156 -5.92 12.97 -10.01
CA ALA A 156 -6.33 14.28 -10.51
C ALA A 156 -5.15 15.07 -11.08
N ALA A 157 -3.95 14.93 -10.52
CA ALA A 157 -2.75 15.59 -11.01
C ALA A 157 -2.31 15.11 -12.42
N THR A 158 -2.80 13.96 -12.89
CA THR A 158 -2.49 13.41 -14.22
C THR A 158 -3.55 13.72 -15.28
N ILE A 159 -4.67 14.33 -14.89
CA ILE A 159 -5.81 14.60 -15.79
C ILE A 159 -5.77 16.06 -16.23
N ASP A 160 -5.62 16.30 -17.53
CA ASP A 160 -5.70 17.65 -18.12
C ASP A 160 -7.14 17.98 -18.51
N ALA A 161 -7.97 18.29 -17.51
CA ALA A 161 -9.37 18.70 -17.71
C ALA A 161 -9.85 19.57 -16.54
N PRO A 162 -10.80 20.51 -16.73
CA PRO A 162 -11.31 21.38 -15.67
C PRO A 162 -11.96 20.63 -14.50
N ASP A 163 -12.51 19.43 -14.76
CA ASP A 163 -13.18 18.57 -13.81
C ASP A 163 -12.31 17.40 -13.33
N ALA A 164 -10.97 17.51 -13.43
CA ALA A 164 -10.00 16.46 -13.08
C ALA A 164 -10.25 15.80 -11.72
N ARG A 165 -10.56 16.61 -10.70
CA ARG A 165 -10.81 16.10 -9.35
C ARG A 165 -12.09 15.25 -9.26
N LEU A 166 -13.15 15.63 -9.94
CA LEU A 166 -14.38 14.85 -10.00
C LEU A 166 -14.17 13.54 -10.76
N ARG A 167 -13.45 13.59 -11.87
CA ARG A 167 -13.08 12.39 -12.64
C ARG A 167 -12.26 11.41 -11.82
N ALA A 168 -11.25 11.90 -11.10
CA ALA A 168 -10.46 11.08 -10.17
C ALA A 168 -11.29 10.47 -9.03
N ALA A 169 -12.25 11.23 -8.50
CA ALA A 169 -13.18 10.73 -7.48
C ALA A 169 -14.11 9.64 -8.03
N LEU A 170 -14.63 9.81 -9.24
CA LEU A 170 -15.44 8.78 -9.91
C LEU A 170 -14.63 7.53 -10.22
N PHE A 171 -13.39 7.68 -10.69
CA PHE A 171 -12.46 6.57 -10.87
C PHE A 171 -12.28 5.78 -9.56
N SER A 172 -11.98 6.47 -8.47
CA SER A 172 -11.83 5.86 -7.15
C SER A 172 -13.12 5.17 -6.67
N ALA A 173 -14.29 5.78 -6.89
CA ALA A 173 -15.56 5.20 -6.50
C ALA A 173 -15.88 3.90 -7.25
N ILE A 174 -15.59 3.83 -8.55
CA ILE A 174 -15.78 2.61 -9.36
C ILE A 174 -14.82 1.51 -8.87
N MET A 175 -13.54 1.82 -8.69
CA MET A 175 -12.52 0.89 -8.21
C MET A 175 -12.92 0.31 -6.84
N MET A 176 -13.28 1.18 -5.89
CA MET A 176 -13.69 0.76 -4.56
C MET A 176 -14.99 -0.04 -4.58
N GLY A 177 -15.96 0.38 -5.38
CA GLY A 177 -17.24 -0.33 -5.55
C GLY A 177 -17.03 -1.75 -6.11
N LEU A 178 -16.16 -1.89 -7.11
CA LEU A 178 -15.81 -3.19 -7.68
C LEU A 178 -15.14 -4.10 -6.65
N ALA A 179 -14.15 -3.59 -5.91
CA ALA A 179 -13.48 -4.34 -4.86
C ALA A 179 -14.46 -4.77 -3.75
N ALA A 180 -15.29 -3.84 -3.27
CA ALA A 180 -16.28 -4.12 -2.24
C ALA A 180 -17.28 -5.19 -2.68
N GLN A 181 -17.82 -5.08 -3.89
CA GLN A 181 -18.80 -6.04 -4.39
C GLN A 181 -18.20 -7.44 -4.62
N ARG A 182 -16.96 -7.49 -5.14
CA ARG A 182 -16.30 -8.77 -5.40
C ARG A 182 -15.82 -9.46 -4.12
N TYR A 183 -15.14 -8.73 -3.23
CA TYR A 183 -14.37 -9.32 -2.12
C TYR A 183 -15.02 -9.17 -0.74
N LEU A 184 -15.95 -8.21 -0.54
CA LEU A 184 -16.64 -8.05 0.74
C LEU A 184 -18.08 -8.55 0.71
N LEU A 185 -18.81 -8.25 -0.36
CA LEU A 185 -20.21 -8.63 -0.52
C LEU A 185 -20.38 -9.95 -1.26
N HIS A 186 -19.36 -10.41 -1.95
CA HIS A 186 -19.35 -11.64 -2.76
C HIS A 186 -20.54 -11.70 -3.72
N MET A 187 -20.79 -10.56 -4.42
CA MET A 187 -21.85 -10.51 -5.44
C MET A 187 -21.57 -11.56 -6.53
N PRO A 188 -22.47 -12.51 -6.79
CA PRO A 188 -22.17 -13.72 -7.57
C PRO A 188 -21.53 -13.43 -8.92
N ASP A 189 -22.10 -12.52 -9.72
CA ASP A 189 -21.62 -12.22 -11.06
C ASP A 189 -20.19 -11.62 -11.06
N LEU A 190 -19.81 -10.89 -10.00
CA LEU A 190 -18.47 -10.32 -9.86
C LEU A 190 -17.49 -11.27 -9.15
N ALA A 191 -17.98 -12.05 -8.19
CA ALA A 191 -17.13 -12.97 -7.43
C ALA A 191 -16.64 -14.13 -8.32
N GLU A 192 -17.50 -14.61 -9.22
CA GLU A 192 -17.23 -15.73 -10.12
C GLU A 192 -16.56 -15.31 -11.44
N ALA A 193 -16.62 -14.01 -11.81
CA ALA A 193 -16.04 -13.51 -13.04
C ALA A 193 -14.51 -13.70 -13.10
N ASP A 194 -14.00 -14.02 -14.27
CA ASP A 194 -12.56 -13.99 -14.51
C ASP A 194 -12.02 -12.56 -14.38
N VAL A 195 -10.84 -12.42 -13.78
CA VAL A 195 -10.18 -11.11 -13.60
C VAL A 195 -9.90 -10.45 -14.95
N ASP A 196 -9.51 -11.23 -15.96
CA ASP A 196 -9.24 -10.71 -17.30
C ASP A 196 -10.49 -10.17 -17.97
N ASP A 197 -11.66 -10.77 -17.75
CA ASP A 197 -12.94 -10.25 -18.24
C ASP A 197 -13.33 -8.94 -17.55
N ILE A 198 -13.16 -8.86 -16.23
CA ILE A 198 -13.38 -7.61 -15.50
C ILE A 198 -12.48 -6.50 -16.04
N VAL A 199 -11.20 -6.78 -16.18
CA VAL A 199 -10.20 -5.82 -16.67
C VAL A 199 -10.54 -5.38 -18.09
N ARG A 200 -10.85 -6.30 -18.98
CA ARG A 200 -11.22 -6.02 -20.38
C ARG A 200 -12.44 -5.11 -20.49
N ILE A 201 -13.45 -5.30 -19.64
CA ILE A 201 -14.71 -4.54 -19.68
C ILE A 201 -14.56 -3.19 -18.97
N ALA A 202 -13.89 -3.14 -17.82
CA ALA A 202 -13.83 -1.95 -16.98
C ALA A 202 -12.75 -0.95 -17.43
N THR A 203 -11.64 -1.41 -18.03
CA THR A 203 -10.54 -0.53 -18.47
C THR A 203 -10.99 0.58 -19.42
N PRO A 204 -11.79 0.34 -20.48
CA PRO A 204 -12.28 1.42 -21.34
C PRO A 204 -13.11 2.47 -20.61
N LEU A 205 -13.95 2.05 -19.66
CA LEU A 205 -14.79 2.95 -18.86
C LEU A 205 -13.94 3.84 -17.95
N LEU A 206 -12.97 3.25 -17.26
CA LEU A 206 -12.06 3.95 -16.37
C LEU A 206 -11.11 4.87 -17.14
N ARG A 207 -10.64 4.45 -18.33
CA ARG A 207 -9.82 5.27 -19.23
C ARG A 207 -10.55 6.54 -19.64
N GLY A 208 -11.85 6.48 -19.98
CA GLY A 208 -12.65 7.64 -20.32
C GLY A 208 -12.76 8.70 -19.22
N LEU A 209 -12.51 8.32 -17.96
CA LEU A 209 -12.44 9.25 -16.84
C LEU A 209 -11.08 9.98 -16.78
N VAL A 210 -9.97 9.26 -16.97
CA VAL A 210 -8.62 9.80 -16.73
C VAL A 210 -7.92 10.33 -17.98
N ALA A 211 -8.34 9.89 -19.16
CA ALA A 211 -7.88 10.36 -20.45
C ALA A 211 -9.08 10.64 -21.36
N PRO A 212 -9.85 11.72 -21.08
CA PRO A 212 -10.99 12.08 -21.91
C PRO A 212 -10.53 12.39 -23.32
N GLU A 213 -11.27 11.89 -24.32
CA GLU A 213 -11.10 12.35 -25.70
C GLU A 213 -11.53 13.81 -25.78
N ALA A 214 -10.71 14.66 -26.44
CA ALA A 214 -10.94 16.08 -26.55
C ALA A 214 -12.17 16.39 -27.42
#